data_5bcbda5c25a0e9ab0b987f2c5ee387d1
#
_entry.id   5bcbda5c25a0e9ab0b987f2c5ee387d1
#
_cell.length_a   1.000
_cell.length_b   1.000
_cell.length_c   1.000
_cell.angle_alpha   90.00
_cell.angle_beta   90.00
_cell.angle_gamma   90.00
#
_symmetry.space_group_name_H-M   'P 1'
#
loop_
_entity.id
_entity.type
_entity.pdbx_description
1 polymer ?
#
loop_
_entity_poly.entity_id
_entity_poly.type
_entity_poly.pdbx_seq_one_letter_code
_entity_poly.pdbx_strand_id
1 'polypeptide(L)'
;EIAAAKARMRIAKTAREARRREHPDENTQTALVRESQYEKAELHRLKQSWKNRLASLHAQRTSIAERIESLRCERKARSAALQAKLFRKFRLLNALGEIRDLAEIFAPTPQGTPPAGAGECAAPKLLQYAFEHRLTPLAIAEFWWGASPKGEIRRHGHYYPACRGKCLSLIHI
;
A
#
# COMPACT_ATOMS: atom_id res chain seq x y z
N GLU A 1 7.33 25.29 23.70
CA GLU A 1 7.55 26.75 23.57
C GLU A 1 6.36 27.57 24.10
N ILE A 2 5.12 27.36 23.64
CA ILE A 2 3.92 28.10 24.09
C ILE A 2 3.70 27.97 25.60
N ALA A 3 3.86 26.77 26.18
CA ALA A 3 3.71 26.56 27.63
C ALA A 3 4.78 27.34 28.42
N ALA A 4 6.01 27.36 27.98
CA ALA A 4 7.10 28.12 28.59
C ALA A 4 6.87 29.64 28.47
N ALA A 5 6.38 30.13 27.32
CA ALA A 5 6.02 31.51 27.12
C ALA A 5 4.85 31.96 28.06
N LYS A 6 3.83 31.14 28.23
CA LYS A 6 2.75 31.36 29.18
C LYS A 6 3.24 31.38 30.62
N ALA A 7 4.19 30.51 30.98
CA ALA A 7 4.77 30.49 32.33
C ALA A 7 5.56 31.77 32.61
N ARG A 8 6.42 32.22 31.69
CA ARG A 8 7.15 33.49 31.79
C ARG A 8 6.19 34.67 31.93
N MET A 9 5.16 34.71 31.11
CA MET A 9 4.16 35.80 31.17
C MET A 9 3.41 35.83 32.52
N ARG A 10 3.13 34.68 33.15
CA ARG A 10 2.53 34.63 34.50
C ARG A 10 3.46 35.23 35.54
N ILE A 11 4.73 34.86 35.54
CA ILE A 11 5.75 35.39 36.46
C ILE A 11 5.88 36.91 36.29
N ALA A 12 6.00 37.37 35.04
CA ALA A 12 6.09 38.80 34.73
C ALA A 12 4.84 39.57 35.15
N LYS A 13 3.65 38.97 35.01
CA LYS A 13 2.39 39.57 35.50
C LYS A 13 2.41 39.77 37.01
N THR A 14 2.80 38.74 37.77
CA THR A 14 2.91 38.85 39.25
C THR A 14 3.91 39.93 39.66
N ALA A 15 5.07 40.02 39.00
CA ALA A 15 6.05 41.06 39.26
C ALA A 15 5.53 42.47 38.95
N ARG A 16 4.78 42.65 37.86
CA ARG A 16 4.12 43.94 37.55
C ARG A 16 3.03 44.30 38.55
N GLU A 17 2.28 43.33 39.03
CA GLU A 17 1.26 43.56 40.07
C GLU A 17 1.88 44.01 41.40
N ALA A 18 3.04 43.44 41.77
CA ALA A 18 3.80 43.90 42.95
C ALA A 18 4.26 45.34 42.78
N ARG A 19 4.89 45.69 41.67
CA ARG A 19 5.35 47.07 41.38
C ARG A 19 4.19 48.07 41.35
N ARG A 20 3.00 47.71 40.91
CA ARG A 20 1.80 48.60 40.97
C ARG A 20 1.31 48.89 42.39
N ARG A 21 1.53 47.99 43.35
CA ARG A 21 1.15 48.19 44.73
C ARG A 21 2.04 49.21 45.48
N GLU A 22 3.20 49.49 44.92
CA GLU A 22 4.17 50.46 45.48
C GLU A 22 3.83 51.92 45.13
N HIS A 23 2.63 52.20 44.58
CA HIS A 23 2.16 53.52 44.15
C HIS A 23 3.11 54.21 43.17
N PRO A 24 3.38 53.65 42.02
CA PRO A 24 4.32 54.22 41.05
C PRO A 24 3.78 55.51 40.43
N ASP A 25 4.69 56.37 39.98
CA ASP A 25 4.36 57.55 39.19
C ASP A 25 3.69 57.19 37.84
N GLU A 26 3.13 58.18 37.15
CA GLU A 26 2.37 57.99 35.91
C GLU A 26 3.23 57.39 34.78
N ASN A 27 4.51 57.77 34.71
CA ASN A 27 5.44 57.25 33.71
C ASN A 27 5.71 55.76 33.92
N THR A 28 5.92 55.32 35.17
CA THR A 28 6.12 53.92 35.52
C THR A 28 4.84 53.10 35.28
N GLN A 29 3.65 53.64 35.57
CA GLN A 29 2.40 52.96 35.23
C GLN A 29 2.23 52.75 33.73
N THR A 30 2.54 53.74 32.93
CA THR A 30 2.48 53.65 31.47
C THR A 30 3.46 52.61 30.94
N ALA A 31 4.69 52.56 31.48
CA ALA A 31 5.68 51.53 31.13
C ALA A 31 5.20 50.12 31.44
N LEU A 32 4.58 49.87 32.60
CA LEU A 32 4.02 48.58 32.99
C LEU A 32 2.86 48.12 32.10
N VAL A 33 2.07 49.05 31.59
CA VAL A 33 1.03 48.77 30.61
C VAL A 33 1.61 48.35 29.27
N ARG A 34 2.59 49.10 28.76
CA ARG A 34 3.29 48.77 27.50
C ARG A 34 3.98 47.42 27.56
N GLU A 35 4.65 47.09 28.66
CA GLU A 35 5.27 45.79 28.91
C GLU A 35 4.24 44.65 28.83
N SER A 36 3.07 44.82 29.50
CA SER A 36 1.98 43.86 29.43
C SER A 36 1.40 43.65 28.03
N GLN A 37 1.25 44.73 27.26
CA GLN A 37 0.76 44.68 25.89
C GLN A 37 1.77 43.99 24.97
N TYR A 38 3.04 44.30 25.13
CA TYR A 38 4.11 43.63 24.35
C TYR A 38 4.12 42.14 24.59
N GLU A 39 4.12 41.65 25.83
CA GLU A 39 4.12 40.22 26.14
C GLU A 39 2.88 39.49 25.59
N LYS A 40 1.71 40.13 25.65
CA LYS A 40 0.50 39.57 25.03
C LYS A 40 0.63 39.46 23.52
N ALA A 41 1.19 40.48 22.89
CA ALA A 41 1.44 40.46 21.43
C ALA A 41 2.45 39.38 21.04
N GLU A 42 3.55 39.23 21.78
CA GLU A 42 4.54 38.19 21.56
C GLU A 42 3.93 36.77 21.71
N LEU A 43 3.15 36.53 22.77
CA LEU A 43 2.46 35.24 22.92
C LEU A 43 1.47 34.97 21.77
N HIS A 44 0.77 36.04 21.33
CA HIS A 44 -0.15 35.93 20.19
C HIS A 44 0.60 35.56 18.90
N ARG A 45 1.70 36.28 18.59
CA ARG A 45 2.55 35.97 17.42
C ARG A 45 3.10 34.55 17.45
N LEU A 46 3.58 34.09 18.62
CA LEU A 46 4.08 32.72 18.80
C LEU A 46 2.98 31.68 18.54
N LYS A 47 1.79 31.88 19.07
CA LYS A 47 0.65 30.98 18.81
C LYS A 47 0.28 30.96 17.33
N GLN A 48 0.24 32.11 16.68
CA GLN A 48 -0.10 32.23 15.27
C GLN A 48 0.95 31.57 14.38
N SER A 49 2.23 31.74 14.69
CA SER A 49 3.31 31.08 13.95
C SER A 49 3.23 29.55 14.02
N TRP A 50 2.95 29.01 15.23
CA TRP A 50 2.74 27.57 15.41
C TRP A 50 1.49 27.06 14.71
N LYS A 51 0.39 27.82 14.75
CA LYS A 51 -0.84 27.49 14.02
C LYS A 51 -0.58 27.39 12.52
N ASN A 52 0.11 28.39 11.96
CA ASN A 52 0.44 28.40 10.52
C ASN A 52 1.38 27.24 10.14
N ARG A 53 2.40 26.99 10.95
CA ARG A 53 3.33 25.86 10.72
C ARG A 53 2.61 24.52 10.77
N LEU A 54 1.72 24.32 11.74
CA LEU A 54 0.94 23.09 11.85
C LEU A 54 -0.01 22.92 10.67
N ALA A 55 -0.68 23.98 10.24
CA ALA A 55 -1.54 23.96 9.05
C ALA A 55 -0.76 23.58 7.78
N SER A 56 0.42 24.16 7.60
CA SER A 56 1.31 23.81 6.48
C SER A 56 1.73 22.34 6.50
N LEU A 57 2.13 21.82 7.66
CA LEU A 57 2.52 20.41 7.80
C LEU A 57 1.32 19.46 7.56
N HIS A 58 0.14 19.83 8.02
CA HIS A 58 -1.07 19.06 7.73
C HIS A 58 -1.39 19.04 6.23
N ALA A 59 -1.31 20.18 5.55
CA ALA A 59 -1.53 20.27 4.11
C ALA A 59 -0.51 19.40 3.32
N GLN A 60 0.78 19.47 3.68
CA GLN A 60 1.81 18.62 3.08
C GLN A 60 1.53 17.13 3.30
N ARG A 61 1.17 16.74 4.53
CA ARG A 61 0.83 15.33 4.83
C ARG A 61 -0.34 14.84 4.00
N THR A 62 -1.40 15.67 3.87
CA THR A 62 -2.58 15.31 3.08
C THR A 62 -2.21 15.14 1.61
N SER A 63 -1.48 16.08 1.03
CA SER A 63 -1.02 16.00 -0.37
C SER A 63 -0.16 14.75 -0.64
N ILE A 64 0.76 14.42 0.28
CA ILE A 64 1.57 13.20 0.17
C ILE A 64 0.70 11.94 0.25
N ALA A 65 -0.28 11.90 1.18
CA ALA A 65 -1.18 10.76 1.32
C ALA A 65 -2.02 10.54 0.04
N GLU A 66 -2.57 11.60 -0.52
CA GLU A 66 -3.32 11.57 -1.79
C GLU A 66 -2.44 11.08 -2.95
N ARG A 67 -1.18 11.55 -3.02
CA ARG A 67 -0.23 11.09 -4.03
C ARG A 67 0.12 9.62 -3.90
N ILE A 68 0.32 9.13 -2.67
CA ILE A 68 0.56 7.69 -2.41
C ILE A 68 -0.63 6.86 -2.89
N GLU A 69 -1.86 7.28 -2.59
CA GLU A 69 -3.05 6.52 -2.99
C GLU A 69 -3.25 6.53 -4.51
N SER A 70 -3.05 7.65 -5.16
CA SER A 70 -3.04 7.76 -6.62
C SER A 70 -2.03 6.78 -7.26
N LEU A 71 -0.79 6.74 -6.75
CA LEU A 71 0.24 5.82 -7.24
C LEU A 71 -0.10 4.35 -6.99
N ARG A 72 -0.75 4.02 -5.88
CA ARG A 72 -1.22 2.66 -5.60
C ARG A 72 -2.29 2.22 -6.60
N CYS A 73 -3.27 3.07 -6.87
CA CYS A 73 -4.31 2.81 -7.87
C CYS A 73 -3.71 2.64 -9.27
N GLU A 74 -2.81 3.51 -9.67
CA GLU A 74 -2.13 3.44 -10.97
C GLU A 74 -1.32 2.13 -11.10
N ARG A 75 -0.55 1.77 -10.07
CA ARG A 75 0.21 0.50 -10.05
C ARG A 75 -0.70 -0.70 -10.19
N LYS A 76 -1.82 -0.73 -9.45
CA LYS A 76 -2.81 -1.82 -9.52
C LYS A 76 -3.38 -1.94 -10.94
N ALA A 77 -3.78 -0.83 -11.54
CA ALA A 77 -4.33 -0.80 -12.89
C ALA A 77 -3.31 -1.28 -13.94
N ARG A 78 -2.07 -0.77 -13.88
CA ARG A 78 -0.99 -1.20 -14.80
C ARG A 78 -0.63 -2.67 -14.63
N SER A 79 -0.56 -3.19 -13.40
CA SER A 79 -0.33 -4.61 -13.15
C SER A 79 -1.43 -5.48 -13.73
N ALA A 80 -2.70 -5.13 -13.53
CA ALA A 80 -3.83 -5.87 -14.07
C ALA A 80 -3.83 -5.86 -15.61
N ALA A 81 -3.57 -4.72 -16.22
CA ALA A 81 -3.48 -4.59 -17.67
C ALA A 81 -2.33 -5.43 -18.26
N LEU A 82 -1.16 -5.40 -17.61
CA LEU A 82 -0.03 -6.23 -18.03
C LEU A 82 -0.34 -7.72 -17.90
N GLN A 83 -0.94 -8.13 -16.79
CA GLN A 83 -1.30 -9.54 -16.57
C GLN A 83 -2.33 -10.03 -17.61
N ALA A 84 -3.35 -9.24 -17.91
CA ALA A 84 -4.31 -9.55 -18.96
C ALA A 84 -3.64 -9.70 -20.34
N LYS A 85 -2.68 -8.82 -20.64
CA LYS A 85 -1.87 -8.92 -21.88
C LYS A 85 -1.03 -10.19 -21.93
N LEU A 86 -0.44 -10.59 -20.81
CA LEU A 86 0.35 -11.83 -20.73
C LEU A 86 -0.53 -13.07 -20.91
N PHE A 87 -1.71 -13.11 -20.28
CA PHE A 87 -2.64 -14.21 -20.42
C PHE A 87 -3.09 -14.45 -21.88
N ARG A 88 -3.33 -13.39 -22.63
CA ARG A 88 -3.67 -13.47 -24.06
C ARG A 88 -2.49 -13.92 -24.94
N LYS A 89 -1.27 -13.69 -24.52
CA LYS A 89 -0.07 -14.18 -25.23
C LYS A 89 0.26 -15.64 -24.92
N PHE A 90 -0.20 -16.16 -23.81
CA PHE A 90 0.06 -17.52 -23.37
C PHE A 90 -0.96 -18.46 -24.02
N ARG A 91 -0.60 -19.03 -25.17
CA ARG A 91 -1.47 -19.87 -25.98
C ARG A 91 -1.14 -21.35 -25.75
N LEU A 92 -2.17 -22.17 -25.58
CA LEU A 92 -2.09 -23.58 -25.33
C LEU A 92 -2.81 -24.36 -26.45
N LEU A 93 -2.19 -25.43 -26.89
CA LEU A 93 -2.73 -26.40 -27.85
C LEU A 93 -3.44 -27.51 -27.08
N ASN A 94 -4.65 -27.89 -27.50
CA ASN A 94 -5.39 -29.01 -26.91
C ASN A 94 -5.25 -30.28 -27.77
N ALA A 95 -5.80 -31.41 -27.31
CA ALA A 95 -5.77 -32.71 -28.00
C ALA A 95 -6.51 -32.68 -29.34
N LEU A 96 -7.41 -31.76 -29.59
CA LEU A 96 -8.15 -31.59 -30.84
C LEU A 96 -7.44 -30.74 -31.87
N GLY A 97 -6.26 -30.18 -31.51
CA GLY A 97 -5.51 -29.28 -32.39
C GLY A 97 -5.99 -27.81 -32.31
N GLU A 98 -6.88 -27.47 -31.37
CA GLU A 98 -7.33 -26.11 -31.17
C GLU A 98 -6.35 -25.33 -30.27
N ILE A 99 -6.12 -24.07 -30.62
CA ILE A 99 -5.28 -23.17 -29.84
C ILE A 99 -6.12 -22.15 -29.14
N ARG A 100 -6.05 -22.06 -27.81
CA ARG A 100 -6.72 -21.07 -26.98
C ARG A 100 -5.76 -20.36 -26.06
N ASP A 101 -6.02 -19.09 -25.77
CA ASP A 101 -5.25 -18.37 -24.75
C ASP A 101 -5.79 -18.63 -23.35
N LEU A 102 -4.99 -18.28 -22.32
CA LEU A 102 -5.41 -18.50 -20.92
C LEU A 102 -6.67 -17.72 -20.55
N ALA A 103 -6.90 -16.55 -21.11
CA ALA A 103 -8.10 -15.77 -20.83
C ALA A 103 -9.35 -16.45 -21.37
N GLU A 104 -9.28 -17.01 -22.61
CA GLU A 104 -10.37 -17.79 -23.23
C GLU A 104 -10.67 -19.08 -22.44
N ILE A 105 -9.63 -19.77 -21.97
CA ILE A 105 -9.76 -21.01 -21.19
C ILE A 105 -10.45 -20.78 -19.85
N PHE A 106 -10.10 -19.69 -19.17
CA PHE A 106 -10.65 -19.39 -17.84
C PHE A 106 -11.97 -18.63 -17.86
N ALA A 107 -12.35 -18.00 -18.97
CA ALA A 107 -13.60 -17.25 -19.11
C ALA A 107 -14.86 -18.05 -18.70
N PRO A 108 -15.05 -19.32 -19.09
CA PRO A 108 -16.20 -20.14 -18.69
C PRO A 108 -16.09 -20.72 -17.27
N THR A 109 -14.96 -20.58 -16.58
CA THR A 109 -14.77 -21.09 -15.22
C THR A 109 -15.42 -20.18 -14.18
N PRO A 110 -15.76 -20.68 -12.96
CA PRO A 110 -16.27 -19.84 -11.88
C PRO A 110 -15.34 -18.67 -11.49
N GLN A 111 -14.04 -18.78 -11.80
CA GLN A 111 -13.05 -17.74 -11.53
C GLN A 111 -13.06 -16.61 -12.59
N GLY A 112 -13.52 -16.89 -13.83
CA GLY A 112 -13.62 -15.96 -14.95
C GLY A 112 -12.28 -15.39 -15.46
N THR A 113 -11.23 -15.45 -14.63
CA THR A 113 -9.88 -14.96 -14.95
C THR A 113 -8.82 -15.94 -14.49
N PRO A 114 -7.72 -16.11 -15.25
CA PRO A 114 -6.63 -16.99 -14.84
C PRO A 114 -5.97 -16.47 -13.55
N PRO A 115 -5.71 -17.33 -12.57
CA PRO A 115 -4.89 -16.96 -11.43
C PRO A 115 -3.43 -16.75 -11.83
N ALA A 116 -2.68 -15.99 -11.04
CA ALA A 116 -1.27 -15.76 -11.28
C ALA A 116 -0.48 -17.08 -11.38
N GLY A 117 0.34 -17.21 -12.40
CA GLY A 117 1.12 -18.43 -12.70
C GLY A 117 0.29 -19.59 -13.25
N ALA A 118 -0.92 -19.36 -13.77
CA ALA A 118 -1.65 -20.36 -14.56
C ALA A 118 -0.85 -20.73 -15.82
N GLY A 119 -0.80 -22.02 -16.15
CA GLY A 119 -0.04 -22.52 -17.30
C GLY A 119 1.48 -22.71 -17.07
N GLU A 120 2.05 -22.17 -16.00
CA GLU A 120 3.48 -22.28 -15.71
C GLU A 120 3.89 -23.60 -15.02
N CYS A 121 2.94 -24.39 -14.57
CA CYS A 121 3.18 -25.70 -13.95
C CYS A 121 3.71 -26.72 -14.96
N ALA A 122 4.29 -27.82 -14.46
CA ALA A 122 4.85 -28.87 -15.28
C ALA A 122 3.81 -29.57 -16.19
N ALA A 123 2.61 -29.88 -15.64
CA ALA A 123 1.57 -30.58 -16.40
C ALA A 123 1.12 -29.84 -17.67
N PRO A 124 0.73 -28.56 -17.68
CA PRO A 124 0.43 -27.86 -18.92
C PRO A 124 1.57 -27.84 -19.94
N LYS A 125 2.81 -27.72 -19.49
CA LYS A 125 3.99 -27.71 -20.38
C LYS A 125 4.24 -29.08 -21.02
N LEU A 126 4.07 -30.15 -20.26
CA LEU A 126 4.20 -31.53 -20.77
C LEU A 126 3.08 -31.84 -21.78
N LEU A 127 1.85 -31.44 -21.50
CA LEU A 127 0.74 -31.59 -22.41
C LEU A 127 0.93 -30.78 -23.68
N GLN A 128 1.38 -29.55 -23.58
CA GLN A 128 1.72 -28.68 -24.71
C GLN A 128 2.75 -29.36 -25.62
N TYR A 129 3.86 -29.84 -25.03
CA TYR A 129 4.88 -30.56 -25.73
C TYR A 129 4.33 -31.82 -26.43
N ALA A 130 3.54 -32.64 -25.74
CA ALA A 130 2.95 -33.84 -26.28
C ALA A 130 2.07 -33.54 -27.51
N PHE A 131 1.18 -32.54 -27.42
CA PHE A 131 0.28 -32.20 -28.52
C PHE A 131 1.03 -31.56 -29.71
N GLU A 132 2.02 -30.73 -29.47
CA GLU A 132 2.88 -30.17 -30.53
C GLU A 132 3.64 -31.26 -31.30
N HIS A 133 4.01 -32.35 -30.63
CA HIS A 133 4.72 -33.49 -31.23
C HIS A 133 3.78 -34.64 -31.63
N ARG A 134 2.44 -34.40 -31.59
CA ARG A 134 1.43 -35.41 -31.95
C ARG A 134 1.54 -36.69 -31.11
N LEU A 135 1.98 -36.55 -29.84
CA LEU A 135 1.99 -37.64 -28.87
C LEU A 135 0.64 -37.71 -28.16
N THR A 136 0.20 -38.93 -27.84
CA THR A 136 -1.02 -39.16 -27.07
C THR A 136 -0.65 -39.42 -25.62
N PRO A 137 -0.95 -38.48 -24.67
CA PRO A 137 -0.73 -38.69 -23.24
C PRO A 137 -1.60 -39.86 -22.74
N LEU A 138 -0.98 -40.86 -22.12
CA LEU A 138 -1.68 -42.03 -21.56
C LEU A 138 -2.02 -41.85 -20.07
N ALA A 139 -1.10 -41.27 -19.32
CA ALA A 139 -1.28 -41.00 -17.90
C ALA A 139 -0.39 -39.86 -17.46
N ILE A 140 -0.78 -39.18 -16.37
CA ILE A 140 0.01 -38.13 -15.75
C ILE A 140 0.03 -38.33 -14.23
N ALA A 141 1.19 -38.11 -13.62
CA ALA A 141 1.33 -38.12 -12.16
C ALA A 141 2.26 -36.99 -11.74
N GLU A 142 1.87 -36.27 -10.73
CA GLU A 142 2.66 -35.15 -10.20
C GLU A 142 3.22 -35.50 -8.82
N PHE A 143 4.47 -35.25 -8.59
CA PHE A 143 5.12 -35.41 -7.30
C PHE A 143 5.90 -34.17 -6.93
N TRP A 144 6.09 -33.96 -5.64
CA TRP A 144 6.85 -32.83 -5.14
C TRP A 144 8.35 -33.10 -5.19
N TRP A 145 9.11 -32.17 -5.79
CA TRP A 145 10.56 -32.23 -5.84
C TRP A 145 11.16 -31.07 -5.05
N GLY A 146 11.93 -31.36 -4.00
CA GLY A 146 12.65 -30.38 -3.20
C GLY A 146 12.12 -30.22 -1.76
N ALA A 147 12.51 -29.12 -1.12
CA ALA A 147 12.09 -28.78 0.25
C ALA A 147 10.61 -28.39 0.31
N SER A 148 9.96 -28.60 1.45
CA SER A 148 8.58 -28.21 1.68
C SER A 148 8.41 -26.67 1.57
N PRO A 149 7.38 -26.18 0.88
CA PRO A 149 7.10 -24.73 0.80
C PRO A 149 6.63 -24.16 2.16
N LYS A 150 6.80 -22.85 2.32
CA LYS A 150 6.33 -22.14 3.52
C LYS A 150 4.79 -22.07 3.52
N GLY A 151 4.10 -22.86 4.20
CA GLY A 151 2.63 -22.77 4.34
C GLY A 151 1.87 -24.03 3.94
N GLU A 152 2.51 -25.00 3.32
CA GLU A 152 1.93 -26.27 3.01
C GLU A 152 2.98 -27.38 3.19
N ILE A 153 2.65 -28.45 3.93
CA ILE A 153 3.59 -29.56 4.13
C ILE A 153 3.59 -30.46 2.89
N ARG A 154 4.65 -30.38 2.09
CA ARG A 154 4.88 -31.26 0.94
C ARG A 154 6.20 -32.00 1.12
N ARG A 155 6.16 -33.30 0.91
CA ARG A 155 7.33 -34.17 1.07
C ARG A 155 7.93 -34.50 -0.28
N HIS A 156 9.25 -34.43 -0.37
CA HIS A 156 10.01 -34.80 -1.56
C HIS A 156 9.66 -36.24 -2.02
N GLY A 157 9.42 -36.41 -3.32
CA GLY A 157 9.09 -37.71 -3.94
C GLY A 157 7.63 -38.18 -3.70
N HIS A 158 6.82 -37.51 -2.89
CA HIS A 158 5.43 -37.90 -2.70
C HIS A 158 4.52 -37.33 -3.79
N TYR A 159 3.55 -38.12 -4.21
CA TYR A 159 2.54 -37.73 -5.20
C TYR A 159 1.48 -36.83 -4.60
N TYR A 160 1.05 -35.86 -5.38
CA TYR A 160 0.02 -34.90 -5.03
C TYR A 160 -0.96 -34.72 -6.18
N PRO A 161 -2.25 -34.52 -5.93
CA PRO A 161 -3.20 -34.21 -7.00
C PRO A 161 -2.90 -32.86 -7.64
N ALA A 162 -3.27 -32.71 -8.91
CA ALA A 162 -3.22 -31.43 -9.61
C ALA A 162 -3.98 -30.34 -8.85
N CYS A 163 -3.47 -29.13 -8.82
CA CYS A 163 -4.09 -28.03 -8.08
C CYS A 163 -5.45 -27.65 -8.71
N ARG A 164 -6.49 -27.56 -7.90
CA ARG A 164 -7.86 -27.28 -8.36
C ARG A 164 -8.02 -25.89 -8.98
N GLY A 165 -7.21 -24.92 -8.59
CA GLY A 165 -7.37 -23.54 -9.01
C GLY A 165 -6.63 -23.16 -10.30
N LYS A 166 -5.68 -23.96 -10.79
CA LYS A 166 -4.85 -23.62 -11.96
C LYS A 166 -4.79 -24.78 -12.95
N CYS A 167 -4.31 -25.95 -12.51
CA CYS A 167 -3.98 -27.04 -13.40
C CYS A 167 -5.23 -27.83 -13.83
N LEU A 168 -6.22 -28.00 -12.95
CA LEU A 168 -7.43 -28.76 -13.27
C LEU A 168 -8.18 -28.15 -14.46
N SER A 169 -8.34 -26.84 -14.48
CA SER A 169 -8.97 -26.13 -15.60
C SER A 169 -8.18 -26.24 -16.93
N LEU A 170 -6.87 -26.47 -16.86
CA LEU A 170 -6.01 -26.60 -18.03
C LEU A 170 -5.87 -28.04 -18.55
N ILE A 171 -6.14 -29.05 -17.70
CA ILE A 171 -6.07 -30.46 -18.06
C ILE A 171 -7.35 -30.95 -18.75
N HIS A 172 -8.48 -30.30 -18.45
CA HIS A 172 -9.80 -30.66 -18.98
C HIS A 172 -10.24 -29.88 -20.23
N ILE A 173 -9.28 -29.30 -20.96
CA ILE A 173 -9.56 -28.54 -22.19
C ILE A 173 -9.72 -29.49 -23.39
#